data_a44610546ed8c46413dfaf7538611ea0
#
_entry.id   a44610546ed8c46413dfaf7538611ea0
#
_cell.length_a   1.000
_cell.length_b   1.000
_cell.length_c   1.000
_cell.angle_alpha   90.00
_cell.angle_beta   90.00
_cell.angle_gamma   90.00
#
_symmetry.space_group_name_H-M   'P 1'
#
loop_
_entity.id
_entity.type
_entity.pdbx_description
1 polymer ?
#
loop_
_entity_poly.entity_id
_entity_poly.type
_entity_poly.pdbx_seq_one_letter_code
_entity_poly.pdbx_strand_id
1 'polypeptide(L)'
;MIEPDVVSDSHNPGEINKPKKKTRLGERFRGFLPVVVDLETGGFNAETDALLELSMVILNMDEDGTLFIHDQVHAHIEPFEGANLEPAALEFTGIDPFHPLRMAETEKDALTRMFKPVR
;
A
#
# COMPACT_ATOMS: atom_id res chain seq x y z
N MET A 1 -9.08 -6.62 5.99
CA MET A 1 -8.98 -7.29 4.69
C MET A 1 -9.91 -6.64 3.68
N ILE A 2 -9.46 -6.56 2.48
CA ILE A 2 -10.15 -5.82 1.43
C ILE A 2 -11.08 -6.73 0.67
N GLU A 3 -12.26 -6.23 0.35
CA GLU A 3 -13.19 -6.94 -0.50
C GLU A 3 -12.62 -7.05 -1.91
N PRO A 4 -12.50 -8.24 -2.48
CA PRO A 4 -11.91 -8.39 -3.81
C PRO A 4 -12.61 -7.59 -4.89
N ASP A 5 -13.92 -7.46 -4.80
CA ASP A 5 -14.69 -6.78 -5.82
C ASP A 5 -14.61 -5.26 -5.74
N VAL A 6 -13.96 -4.73 -4.72
CA VAL A 6 -13.79 -3.28 -4.61
C VAL A 6 -12.95 -2.72 -5.73
N VAL A 7 -11.96 -3.49 -6.17
CA VAL A 7 -11.05 -3.04 -7.24
C VAL A 7 -11.25 -3.77 -8.54
N SER A 8 -12.06 -4.78 -8.54
CA SER A 8 -12.13 -5.66 -9.70
C SER A 8 -13.51 -5.79 -10.26
N ASP A 9 -14.39 -4.99 -9.81
CA ASP A 9 -15.75 -4.99 -10.31
C ASP A 9 -15.86 -4.38 -11.70
N SER A 10 -14.74 -4.24 -12.36
CA SER A 10 -14.71 -3.95 -13.78
C SER A 10 -15.34 -5.10 -14.59
N HIS A 11 -16.35 -5.68 -14.05
CA HIS A 11 -17.04 -6.76 -14.70
C HIS A 11 -17.74 -6.29 -15.96
N ASN A 12 -17.95 -7.24 -16.84
CA ASN A 12 -18.59 -6.99 -18.12
C ASN A 12 -20.05 -6.57 -17.91
N PRO A 13 -20.47 -5.44 -18.47
CA PRO A 13 -21.87 -5.04 -18.39
C PRO A 13 -22.86 -6.07 -18.93
N GLY A 14 -22.44 -6.91 -19.85
CA GLY A 14 -23.29 -7.97 -20.36
C GLY A 14 -23.65 -9.03 -19.34
N GLU A 15 -23.07 -8.98 -18.17
CA GLU A 15 -23.32 -9.92 -17.10
C GLU A 15 -24.24 -9.38 -16.02
N ILE A 16 -24.91 -8.27 -16.27
CA ILE A 16 -25.78 -7.63 -15.29
C ILE A 16 -26.78 -8.58 -14.67
N ASN A 17 -27.32 -9.49 -15.45
CA ASN A 17 -28.36 -10.41 -15.00
C ASN A 17 -27.81 -11.70 -14.39
N LYS A 18 -26.51 -11.81 -14.29
CA LYS A 18 -25.88 -12.98 -13.71
C LYS A 18 -25.55 -12.72 -12.25
N PRO A 19 -25.45 -13.76 -11.43
CA PRO A 19 -24.89 -13.60 -10.10
C PRO A 19 -23.53 -12.92 -10.22
N LYS A 20 -23.24 -12.05 -9.28
CA LYS A 20 -21.98 -11.36 -9.29
C LYS A 20 -20.84 -12.36 -9.29
N LYS A 21 -20.01 -12.32 -10.29
CA LYS A 21 -18.86 -13.19 -10.36
C LYS A 21 -17.80 -12.70 -9.38
N LYS A 22 -17.13 -13.66 -8.77
CA LYS A 22 -15.89 -13.33 -8.09
C LYS A 22 -14.89 -12.89 -9.15
N THR A 23 -14.05 -11.96 -8.78
CA THR A 23 -12.97 -11.55 -9.65
C THR A 23 -11.96 -12.67 -9.75
N ARG A 24 -11.22 -12.71 -10.84
CA ARG A 24 -10.17 -13.71 -10.97
C ARG A 24 -9.13 -13.59 -9.87
N LEU A 25 -8.83 -12.36 -9.50
CA LEU A 25 -7.89 -12.10 -8.41
C LEU A 25 -8.43 -12.64 -7.09
N GLY A 26 -9.70 -12.38 -6.81
CA GLY A 26 -10.34 -12.88 -5.61
C GLY A 26 -10.40 -14.39 -5.57
N GLU A 27 -10.68 -15.03 -6.68
CA GLU A 27 -10.67 -16.49 -6.79
C GLU A 27 -9.29 -17.06 -6.45
N ARG A 28 -8.24 -16.44 -7.00
CA ARG A 28 -6.88 -16.89 -6.78
C ARG A 28 -6.44 -16.74 -5.34
N PHE A 29 -6.92 -15.71 -4.64
CA PHE A 29 -6.52 -15.38 -3.28
C PHE A 29 -7.65 -15.59 -2.26
N ARG A 30 -8.54 -16.54 -2.53
CA ARG A 30 -9.60 -16.95 -1.60
C ARG A 30 -10.55 -15.83 -1.21
N GLY A 31 -10.86 -14.96 -2.14
CA GLY A 31 -11.76 -13.85 -1.89
C GLY A 31 -11.10 -12.61 -1.32
N PHE A 32 -9.80 -12.62 -1.11
CA PHE A 32 -9.05 -11.48 -0.60
C PHE A 32 -8.38 -10.73 -1.74
N LEU A 33 -8.25 -9.44 -1.56
CA LEU A 33 -7.51 -8.59 -2.49
C LEU A 33 -6.07 -8.47 -1.99
N PRO A 34 -5.09 -8.92 -2.77
CA PRO A 34 -3.70 -8.76 -2.36
C PRO A 34 -3.24 -7.33 -2.54
N VAL A 35 -2.52 -6.84 -1.57
CA VAL A 35 -1.88 -5.53 -1.61
C VAL A 35 -0.41 -5.75 -1.30
N VAL A 36 0.46 -5.26 -2.18
CA VAL A 36 1.90 -5.34 -1.94
C VAL A 36 2.33 -4.08 -1.20
N VAL A 37 2.97 -4.26 -0.08
CA VAL A 37 3.39 -3.16 0.78
C VAL A 37 4.90 -3.21 0.95
N ASP A 38 5.54 -2.07 0.79
CA ASP A 38 6.96 -1.90 1.02
C ASP A 38 7.17 -0.74 1.98
N LEU A 39 8.02 -0.94 2.97
CA LEU A 39 8.30 0.03 4.01
C LEU A 39 9.78 0.32 4.10
N GLU A 40 10.11 1.60 4.31
CA GLU A 40 11.45 1.99 4.71
C GLU A 40 11.36 2.64 6.09
N THR A 41 12.19 2.19 7.00
CA THR A 41 12.14 2.61 8.39
C THR A 41 13.50 3.07 8.89
N GLY A 42 13.48 3.77 10.01
CA GLY A 42 14.70 4.18 10.71
C GLY A 42 15.28 3.10 11.62
N GLY A 43 14.81 1.87 11.53
CA GLY A 43 15.29 0.74 12.32
C GLY A 43 14.28 -0.38 12.38
N PHE A 44 14.59 -1.43 13.13
CA PHE A 44 13.75 -2.63 13.16
C PHE A 44 12.82 -2.73 14.38
N ASN A 45 12.83 -1.74 15.25
CA ASN A 45 11.94 -1.75 16.40
C ASN A 45 10.68 -0.95 16.10
N ALA A 46 9.56 -1.65 15.89
CA ALA A 46 8.31 -1.03 15.49
C ALA A 46 7.76 -0.07 16.55
N GLU A 47 8.16 -0.21 17.80
CA GLU A 47 7.64 0.65 18.87
C GLU A 47 8.39 1.98 18.98
N THR A 48 9.65 2.02 18.57
CA THR A 48 10.50 3.19 18.78
C THR A 48 11.00 3.83 17.51
N ASP A 49 11.09 3.07 16.43
CA ASP A 49 11.75 3.54 15.22
C ASP A 49 10.76 4.15 14.24
N ALA A 50 11.25 5.15 13.51
CA ALA A 50 10.38 5.89 12.61
C ALA A 50 10.01 5.09 11.37
N LEU A 51 8.78 5.27 10.90
CA LEU A 51 8.38 4.89 9.56
C LEU A 51 8.72 6.07 8.65
N LEU A 52 9.48 5.82 7.59
CA LEU A 52 10.00 6.89 6.73
C LEU A 52 9.38 6.91 5.34
N GLU A 53 9.11 5.76 4.79
CA GLU A 53 8.43 5.65 3.49
C GLU A 53 7.48 4.47 3.51
N LEU A 54 6.39 4.61 2.79
CA LEU A 54 5.41 3.56 2.62
C LEU A 54 4.95 3.58 1.17
N SER A 55 5.02 2.42 0.54
CA SER A 55 4.47 2.23 -0.80
C SER A 55 3.49 1.08 -0.77
N MET A 56 2.37 1.25 -1.43
CA MET A 56 1.38 0.20 -1.58
C MET A 56 1.01 0.07 -3.05
N VAL A 57 0.97 -1.17 -3.50
CA VAL A 57 0.57 -1.49 -4.87
C VAL A 57 -0.66 -2.37 -4.79
N ILE A 58 -1.73 -1.90 -5.38
CA ILE A 58 -2.99 -2.64 -5.44
C ILE A 58 -3.06 -3.32 -6.79
N LEU A 59 -3.21 -4.63 -6.76
CA LEU A 59 -3.18 -5.45 -7.96
C LEU A 59 -4.58 -5.81 -8.41
N ASN A 60 -4.69 -6.04 -9.70
CA ASN A 60 -5.86 -6.66 -10.27
C ASN A 60 -5.40 -7.69 -11.30
N MET A 61 -6.33 -8.46 -11.82
CA MET A 61 -6.05 -9.53 -12.76
C MET A 61 -7.00 -9.42 -13.93
N ASP A 62 -6.44 -9.54 -15.14
CA ASP A 62 -7.27 -9.55 -16.33
C ASP A 62 -7.87 -10.92 -16.60
N GLU A 63 -8.62 -11.03 -17.67
CA GLU A 63 -9.32 -12.28 -18.02
C GLU A 63 -8.36 -13.43 -18.32
N ASP A 64 -7.16 -13.11 -18.75
CA ASP A 64 -6.14 -14.12 -19.05
C ASP A 64 -5.41 -14.61 -17.81
N GLY A 65 -5.72 -14.04 -16.66
CA GLY A 65 -5.03 -14.36 -15.42
C GLY A 65 -3.73 -13.62 -15.20
N THR A 66 -3.47 -12.59 -16.01
CA THR A 66 -2.28 -11.75 -15.87
C THR A 66 -2.51 -10.67 -14.83
N LEU A 67 -1.59 -10.58 -13.88
CA LEU A 67 -1.64 -9.53 -12.86
C LEU A 67 -1.20 -8.20 -13.46
N PHE A 68 -1.87 -7.14 -13.03
CA PHE A 68 -1.45 -5.80 -13.38
C PHE A 68 -1.66 -4.84 -12.20
N ILE A 69 -0.95 -3.73 -12.22
CA ILE A 69 -1.09 -2.71 -11.17
C ILE A 69 -2.37 -1.93 -11.45
N HIS A 70 -3.31 -2.02 -10.51
CA HIS A 70 -4.55 -1.26 -10.57
C HIS A 70 -4.37 0.15 -10.04
N ASP A 71 -3.64 0.27 -8.94
CA ASP A 71 -3.35 1.53 -8.29
C ASP A 71 -2.09 1.40 -7.48
N GLN A 72 -1.44 2.51 -7.25
CA GLN A 72 -0.31 2.55 -6.35
C GLN A 72 -0.29 3.87 -5.61
N VAL A 73 0.10 3.82 -4.37
CA VAL A 73 0.21 4.98 -3.53
C VAL A 73 1.56 4.95 -2.82
N HIS A 74 2.07 6.14 -2.57
CA HIS A 74 3.38 6.30 -1.96
C HIS A 74 3.36 7.49 -1.02
N ALA A 75 4.06 7.37 0.08
CA ALA A 75 4.20 8.46 1.03
C ALA A 75 5.60 8.52 1.59
N HIS A 76 6.13 9.74 1.68
CA HIS A 76 7.26 10.05 2.53
C HIS A 76 6.69 10.49 3.86
N ILE A 77 7.23 9.97 4.94
CA ILE A 77 6.67 10.15 6.28
C ILE A 77 7.69 10.83 7.18
N GLU A 78 7.24 11.84 7.90
CA GLU A 78 8.08 12.51 8.89
C GLU A 78 8.28 11.59 10.09
N PRO A 79 9.49 11.52 10.64
CA PRO A 79 9.67 10.83 11.91
C PRO A 79 8.74 11.42 12.97
N PHE A 80 8.05 10.58 13.71
CA PHE A 80 7.24 11.07 14.81
C PHE A 80 8.13 11.64 15.92
N GLU A 81 7.58 12.51 16.74
CA GLU A 81 8.35 13.15 17.82
C GLU A 81 8.89 12.10 18.78
N GLY A 82 10.20 12.14 18.99
CA GLY A 82 10.86 11.16 19.84
C GLY A 82 11.21 9.84 19.14
N ALA A 83 10.96 9.73 17.84
CA ALA A 83 11.29 8.52 17.10
C ALA A 83 12.79 8.27 17.10
N ASN A 84 13.16 7.01 17.20
CA ASN A 84 14.55 6.59 17.04
C ASN A 84 14.89 6.46 15.56
N LEU A 85 16.06 6.94 15.20
CA LEU A 85 16.60 6.85 13.85
C LEU A 85 17.98 6.22 13.92
N GLU A 86 18.05 4.96 13.55
CA GLU A 86 19.31 4.22 13.59
C GLU A 86 20.20 4.64 12.43
N PRO A 87 21.44 5.11 12.69
CA PRO A 87 22.32 5.55 11.61
C PRO A 87 22.56 4.50 10.53
N ALA A 88 22.69 3.24 10.93
CA ALA A 88 22.90 2.16 9.96
C ALA A 88 21.70 1.98 9.04
N ALA A 89 20.49 2.14 9.57
CA ALA A 89 19.28 2.03 8.77
C ALA A 89 19.18 3.19 7.77
N LEU A 90 19.49 4.40 8.20
CA LEU A 90 19.48 5.58 7.31
C LEU A 90 20.52 5.46 6.22
N GLU A 91 21.69 4.93 6.54
CA GLU A 91 22.73 4.68 5.55
C GLU A 91 22.27 3.64 4.54
N PHE A 92 21.66 2.58 5.01
CA PHE A 92 21.17 1.51 4.14
C PHE A 92 20.10 2.00 3.17
N THR A 93 19.14 2.78 3.66
CA THR A 93 18.04 3.27 2.84
C THR A 93 18.44 4.48 1.97
N GLY A 94 19.46 5.22 2.38
CA GLY A 94 19.85 6.45 1.73
C GLY A 94 18.90 7.61 2.01
N ILE A 95 18.01 7.48 2.98
CA ILE A 95 17.03 8.51 3.30
C ILE A 95 17.61 9.52 4.28
N ASP A 96 17.51 10.80 3.92
CA ASP A 96 17.69 11.90 4.87
C ASP A 96 16.29 12.27 5.40
N PRO A 97 15.95 11.88 6.62
CA PRO A 97 14.57 12.03 7.10
C PRO A 97 14.10 13.47 7.25
N PHE A 98 15.03 14.40 7.29
CA PHE A 98 14.71 15.81 7.47
C PHE A 98 14.95 16.66 6.23
N HIS A 99 15.18 16.02 5.10
CA HIS A 99 15.41 16.75 3.86
C HIS A 99 14.15 17.49 3.45
N PRO A 100 14.23 18.81 3.23
CA PRO A 100 13.03 19.61 2.97
C PRO A 100 12.30 19.26 1.68
N LEU A 101 13.00 18.69 0.71
CA LEU A 101 12.41 18.34 -0.57
C LEU A 101 11.69 16.99 -0.56
N ARG A 102 11.70 16.28 0.56
CA ARG A 102 10.96 15.02 0.66
C ARG A 102 9.45 15.23 0.60
N MET A 103 8.97 16.40 0.97
CA MET A 103 7.53 16.66 1.03
C MET A 103 6.83 15.66 1.93
N ALA A 104 7.43 15.36 3.06
CA ALA A 104 6.95 14.32 3.95
C ALA A 104 5.67 14.73 4.68
N GLU A 105 4.80 13.77 4.89
CA GLU A 105 3.57 13.92 5.64
C GLU A 105 3.77 13.39 7.05
N THR A 106 2.92 13.81 7.99
CA THR A 106 2.89 13.16 9.29
C THR A 106 2.46 11.70 9.12
N GLU A 107 2.89 10.86 10.05
CA GLU A 107 2.52 9.45 10.02
C GLU A 107 1.01 9.25 9.98
N LYS A 108 0.28 10.00 10.80
CA LYS A 108 -1.18 9.92 10.83
C LYS A 108 -1.81 10.28 9.48
N ASP A 109 -1.39 11.38 8.90
CA ASP A 109 -1.95 11.84 7.63
C ASP A 109 -1.62 10.87 6.50
N ALA A 110 -0.38 10.41 6.46
CA ALA A 110 0.07 9.46 5.46
C ALA A 110 -0.72 8.16 5.52
N LEU A 111 -0.85 7.58 6.70
CA LEU A 111 -1.58 6.32 6.87
C LEU A 111 -3.06 6.47 6.56
N THR A 112 -3.66 7.58 6.96
CA THR A 112 -5.07 7.85 6.66
C THR A 112 -5.28 7.90 5.14
N ARG A 113 -4.42 8.61 4.43
CA ARG A 113 -4.50 8.72 2.98
C ARG A 113 -4.21 7.40 2.28
N MET A 114 -3.18 6.71 2.73
CA MET A 114 -2.72 5.47 2.09
C MET A 114 -3.73 4.35 2.19
N PHE A 115 -4.46 4.25 3.29
CA PHE A 115 -5.43 3.18 3.47
C PHE A 115 -6.80 3.47 2.86
N LYS A 116 -7.01 4.65 2.33
CA LYS A 116 -8.28 5.00 1.69
C LYS A 116 -8.68 4.03 0.56
N PRO A 117 -7.79 3.74 -0.38
CA PRO A 117 -8.17 2.86 -1.49
C PRO A 117 -8.41 1.41 -1.09
N VAL A 118 -8.07 1.03 0.11
CA VAL A 118 -8.18 -0.36 0.56
C VAL A 118 -9.27 -0.58 1.61
N ARG A 119 -10.07 0.43 1.89
CA ARG A 119 -11.19 0.30 2.85
C ARG A 119 -12.48 -0.11 2.19
#